data_c5fd4c4800fad6a3a6de05d5ba377fad
#
_entry.id   c5fd4c4800fad6a3a6de05d5ba377fad
#
_cell.length_a   1.000
_cell.length_b   1.000
_cell.length_c   1.000
_cell.angle_alpha   90.00
_cell.angle_beta   90.00
_cell.angle_gamma   90.00
#
_symmetry.space_group_name_H-M   'P 1'
#
loop_
_entity.id
_entity.type
_entity.pdbx_description
1 polymer ?
#
loop_
_entity_poly.entity_id
_entity_poly.type
_entity_poly.pdbx_seq_one_letter_code
_entity_poly.pdbx_strand_id
1 'polypeptide(L)'
;MKIRNLVLGALCGITFFSCSASGGGKDAEMDRFITDLMGKMTIREKLGQLNLPSGGDLVTGSVMNTELGDMIRKEEIGGFFNVKGVKKIYDLQRLAVEETQLKIPLIVGADVIHGYETIFPIPLALSCSWDTLAVQQMARISAIEASADGICWTFSPMVDICRDARWGRIAEGSGEDPYLGSLLAKAYVRGYQGNNMQGRDEILSCVKHFALYGASEAGKDYNTVDMSHLRMYNEYFAPYRAAVEAGVGSVMSLSLIHISEPT
;
A
#
# COMPACT_ATOMS: atom_id res chain seq x y z
N MET A 1 -40.57 -8.21 -75.50
CA MET A 1 -41.16 -7.32 -74.47
C MET A 1 -40.17 -7.25 -73.31
N LYS A 2 -39.57 -6.07 -73.07
CA LYS A 2 -38.44 -5.89 -72.15
C LYS A 2 -38.98 -5.57 -70.76
N ILE A 3 -38.50 -6.30 -69.71
CA ILE A 3 -38.72 -5.95 -68.32
C ILE A 3 -37.34 -5.59 -67.77
N ARG A 4 -37.23 -4.32 -67.32
CA ARG A 4 -36.01 -3.77 -66.70
C ARG A 4 -36.01 -4.05 -65.21
N ASN A 5 -34.91 -4.64 -64.73
CA ASN A 5 -34.65 -4.87 -63.32
C ASN A 5 -34.31 -3.54 -62.60
N LEU A 6 -35.02 -3.26 -61.54
CA LEU A 6 -34.69 -2.17 -60.60
C LEU A 6 -34.01 -2.85 -59.38
N VAL A 7 -32.72 -2.60 -59.23
CA VAL A 7 -31.96 -3.02 -58.05
C VAL A 7 -32.00 -1.89 -57.06
N LEU A 8 -32.71 -2.10 -55.93
CA LEU A 8 -32.70 -1.17 -54.82
C LEU A 8 -31.58 -1.57 -53.87
N GLY A 9 -30.52 -0.77 -53.85
CA GLY A 9 -29.41 -0.97 -52.92
C GLY A 9 -29.78 -0.43 -51.51
N ALA A 10 -29.92 -1.30 -50.55
CA ALA A 10 -30.02 -0.93 -49.15
C ALA A 10 -28.62 -0.71 -48.58
N LEU A 11 -28.28 0.59 -48.34
CA LEU A 11 -27.07 0.97 -47.61
C LEU A 11 -27.32 0.75 -46.11
N CYS A 12 -26.83 -0.38 -45.55
CA CYS A 12 -26.76 -0.55 -44.11
C CYS A 12 -25.62 0.31 -43.55
N GLY A 13 -25.99 1.47 -43.02
CA GLY A 13 -25.08 2.26 -42.20
C GLY A 13 -24.79 1.58 -40.88
N ILE A 14 -23.60 0.99 -40.77
CA ILE A 14 -23.09 0.50 -39.49
C ILE A 14 -22.58 1.72 -38.71
N THR A 15 -23.41 2.24 -37.82
CA THR A 15 -22.96 3.20 -36.82
C THR A 15 -22.14 2.44 -35.75
N PHE A 16 -20.83 2.59 -35.82
CA PHE A 16 -19.95 2.20 -34.71
C PHE A 16 -20.28 3.11 -33.52
N PHE A 17 -21.04 2.58 -32.56
CA PHE A 17 -21.10 3.15 -31.23
C PHE A 17 -19.74 2.88 -30.58
N SER A 18 -18.86 3.88 -30.64
CA SER A 18 -17.66 3.93 -29.82
C SER A 18 -18.10 4.05 -28.37
N CYS A 19 -18.10 2.97 -27.61
CA CYS A 19 -18.15 3.02 -26.16
C CYS A 19 -16.86 3.70 -25.69
N SER A 20 -16.92 5.02 -25.53
CA SER A 20 -15.90 5.75 -24.79
C SER A 20 -16.01 5.32 -23.34
N ALA A 21 -15.05 4.51 -22.87
CA ALA A 21 -14.90 4.20 -21.46
C ALA A 21 -14.73 5.53 -20.71
N SER A 22 -15.63 5.80 -19.77
CA SER A 22 -15.70 7.04 -18.98
C SER A 22 -14.56 7.21 -17.95
N GLY A 23 -13.47 6.47 -18.08
CA GLY A 23 -12.25 6.58 -17.27
C GLY A 23 -11.28 7.64 -17.75
N GLY A 24 -11.18 7.87 -19.07
CA GLY A 24 -10.15 8.76 -19.64
C GLY A 24 -10.24 10.25 -19.28
N GLY A 25 -11.38 10.71 -18.76
CA GLY A 25 -11.54 12.12 -18.37
C GLY A 25 -10.94 12.44 -17.01
N LYS A 26 -11.15 11.56 -16.01
CA LYS A 26 -10.64 11.77 -14.64
C LYS A 26 -9.12 11.61 -14.58
N ASP A 27 -8.56 10.63 -15.29
CA ASP A 27 -7.12 10.40 -15.35
C ASP A 27 -6.40 11.59 -15.98
N ALA A 28 -6.94 12.13 -17.10
CA ALA A 28 -6.38 13.30 -17.75
C ALA A 28 -6.49 14.61 -16.93
N GLU A 29 -7.50 14.74 -16.08
CA GLU A 29 -7.64 15.86 -15.15
C GLU A 29 -6.62 15.75 -14.00
N MET A 30 -6.47 14.56 -13.45
CA MET A 30 -5.48 14.26 -12.40
C MET A 30 -4.05 14.49 -12.94
N ASP A 31 -3.72 13.99 -14.13
CA ASP A 31 -2.40 14.18 -14.74
C ASP A 31 -2.08 15.66 -14.97
N ARG A 32 -3.06 16.45 -15.41
CA ARG A 32 -2.88 17.91 -15.56
C ARG A 32 -2.64 18.57 -14.21
N PHE A 33 -3.44 18.25 -13.20
CA PHE A 33 -3.28 18.79 -11.85
C PHE A 33 -1.89 18.47 -11.29
N ILE A 34 -1.43 17.21 -11.38
CA ILE A 34 -0.10 16.79 -10.92
C ILE A 34 0.99 17.53 -11.68
N THR A 35 0.88 17.65 -13.01
CA THR A 35 1.86 18.34 -13.85
C THR A 35 1.98 19.81 -13.46
N ASP A 36 0.86 20.49 -13.29
CA ASP A 36 0.81 21.90 -12.90
C ASP A 36 1.38 22.13 -11.50
N LEU A 37 1.07 21.24 -10.56
CA LEU A 37 1.63 21.29 -9.20
C LEU A 37 3.14 21.07 -9.22
N MET A 38 3.61 20.03 -9.88
CA MET A 38 5.03 19.73 -10.03
C MET A 38 5.81 20.85 -10.75
N GLY A 39 5.15 21.56 -11.66
CA GLY A 39 5.72 22.75 -12.33
C GLY A 39 6.00 23.92 -11.39
N LYS A 40 5.28 24.00 -10.28
CA LYS A 40 5.45 25.05 -9.24
C LYS A 40 6.51 24.68 -8.20
N MET A 41 6.83 23.39 -8.09
CA MET A 41 7.73 22.85 -7.07
C MET A 41 9.20 23.01 -7.44
N THR A 42 10.01 23.40 -6.48
CA THR A 42 11.47 23.31 -6.54
C THR A 42 11.91 21.84 -6.42
N ILE A 43 13.18 21.55 -6.75
CA ILE A 43 13.76 20.21 -6.58
C ILE A 43 13.73 19.79 -5.10
N ARG A 44 13.99 20.72 -4.17
CA ARG A 44 13.96 20.44 -2.74
C ARG A 44 12.58 19.98 -2.28
N GLU A 45 11.53 20.68 -2.67
CA GLU A 45 10.15 20.32 -2.36
C GLU A 45 9.73 18.98 -2.99
N LYS A 46 10.17 18.71 -4.22
CA LYS A 46 9.95 17.39 -4.85
C LYS A 46 10.62 16.25 -4.06
N LEU A 47 11.85 16.45 -3.59
CA LEU A 47 12.55 15.49 -2.74
C LEU A 47 11.88 15.37 -1.37
N GLY A 48 11.36 16.47 -0.83
CA GLY A 48 10.57 16.47 0.39
C GLY A 48 9.37 15.54 0.32
N GLN A 49 8.65 15.50 -0.80
CA GLN A 49 7.50 14.59 -0.98
C GLN A 49 7.87 13.11 -0.90
N LEU A 50 9.14 12.74 -1.06
CA LEU A 50 9.64 11.36 -0.92
C LEU A 50 10.11 11.04 0.51
N ASN A 51 10.13 12.02 1.41
CA ASN A 51 10.60 11.86 2.78
C ASN A 51 9.45 11.54 3.73
N LEU A 52 9.63 10.49 4.54
CA LEU A 52 8.63 9.98 5.49
C LEU A 52 9.28 9.75 6.87
N PRO A 53 9.45 10.78 7.69
CA PRO A 53 10.04 10.64 9.01
C PRO A 53 9.09 10.00 10.04
N SER A 54 9.66 9.39 11.09
CA SER A 54 8.92 8.89 12.24
C SER A 54 8.63 10.00 13.25
N GLY A 55 7.39 10.06 13.75
CA GLY A 55 7.00 10.96 14.82
C GLY A 55 7.29 10.46 16.24
N GLY A 56 7.57 9.17 16.41
CA GLY A 56 8.07 8.58 17.65
C GLY A 56 7.02 8.26 18.73
N ASP A 57 5.73 8.40 18.47
CA ASP A 57 4.68 8.06 19.46
C ASP A 57 4.41 6.54 19.50
N LEU A 58 4.50 5.89 18.36
CA LEU A 58 4.39 4.44 18.23
C LEU A 58 5.78 3.88 17.93
N VAL A 59 6.30 3.06 18.84
CA VAL A 59 7.67 2.54 18.72
C VAL A 59 7.65 1.21 17.99
N THR A 60 7.93 1.27 16.70
CA THR A 60 8.24 0.09 15.88
C THR A 60 9.58 0.34 15.19
N GLY A 61 10.65 -0.29 15.64
CA GLY A 61 11.99 -0.10 15.09
C GLY A 61 12.74 1.13 15.63
N SER A 62 13.65 1.68 14.83
CA SER A 62 14.46 2.85 15.21
C SER A 62 13.62 4.12 15.25
N VAL A 63 13.50 4.74 16.41
CA VAL A 63 12.78 6.00 16.60
C VAL A 63 13.76 7.16 16.47
N MET A 64 13.49 8.06 15.50
CA MET A 64 14.14 9.37 15.45
C MET A 64 13.17 10.42 15.96
N ASN A 65 13.57 11.17 17.00
CA ASN A 65 12.79 12.30 17.48
C ASN A 65 12.99 13.46 16.50
N THR A 66 11.99 13.73 15.67
CA THR A 66 12.05 14.76 14.63
C THR A 66 11.10 15.90 14.96
N GLU A 67 11.54 17.11 14.71
CA GLU A 67 10.70 18.32 14.80
C GLU A 67 9.80 18.40 13.56
N LEU A 68 8.79 17.54 13.51
CA LEU A 68 7.89 17.41 12.35
C LEU A 68 7.30 18.75 11.90
N GLY A 69 6.91 19.61 12.84
CA GLY A 69 6.31 20.91 12.52
C GLY A 69 7.22 21.81 11.68
N ASP A 70 8.52 21.81 11.96
CA ASP A 70 9.49 22.61 11.20
C ASP A 70 9.75 22.00 9.82
N MET A 71 9.82 20.68 9.73
CA MET A 71 9.97 19.99 8.43
C MET A 71 8.74 20.22 7.53
N ILE A 72 7.54 20.23 8.09
CA ILE A 72 6.31 20.54 7.36
C ILE A 72 6.35 21.97 6.80
N ARG A 73 6.67 22.98 7.65
CA ARG A 73 6.75 24.39 7.21
C ARG A 73 7.80 24.62 6.13
N LYS A 74 8.87 23.82 6.13
CA LYS A 74 9.92 23.86 5.10
C LYS A 74 9.61 23.02 3.87
N GLU A 75 8.46 22.33 3.84
CA GLU A 75 8.02 21.44 2.76
C GLU A 75 9.05 20.33 2.46
N GLU A 76 9.69 19.79 3.53
CA GLU A 76 10.74 18.77 3.48
C GLU A 76 10.22 17.34 3.68
N ILE A 77 8.90 17.16 3.83
CA ILE A 77 8.26 15.84 3.99
C ILE A 77 6.97 15.76 3.20
N GLY A 78 6.67 14.55 2.68
CA GLY A 78 5.40 14.22 2.02
C GLY A 78 4.43 13.48 2.94
N GLY A 79 4.90 13.04 4.10
CA GLY A 79 4.14 12.34 5.11
C GLY A 79 4.93 12.09 6.36
N PHE A 80 4.34 11.39 7.30
CA PHE A 80 5.00 10.93 8.53
C PHE A 80 4.35 9.65 9.02
N PHE A 81 5.01 8.95 9.94
CA PHE A 81 4.45 7.75 10.54
C PHE A 81 4.72 7.67 12.05
N ASN A 82 4.05 6.74 12.74
CA ASN A 82 4.17 6.55 14.19
C ASN A 82 3.79 7.78 15.03
N VAL A 83 2.79 8.54 14.58
CA VAL A 83 2.11 9.56 15.36
C VAL A 83 0.72 9.05 15.71
N LYS A 84 0.32 9.15 16.98
CA LYS A 84 -0.99 8.74 17.49
C LYS A 84 -1.75 9.93 18.06
N GLY A 85 -3.07 9.93 17.83
CA GLY A 85 -4.01 10.89 18.39
C GLY A 85 -4.55 11.90 17.38
N VAL A 86 -5.87 11.90 17.23
CA VAL A 86 -6.65 12.75 16.30
C VAL A 86 -6.19 14.20 16.31
N LYS A 87 -6.09 14.81 17.52
CA LYS A 87 -5.71 16.22 17.63
C LYS A 87 -4.33 16.51 17.07
N LYS A 88 -3.37 15.63 17.36
CA LYS A 88 -1.97 15.78 16.95
C LYS A 88 -1.84 15.66 15.44
N ILE A 89 -2.47 14.63 14.86
CA ILE A 89 -2.49 14.43 13.41
C ILE A 89 -3.21 15.59 12.71
N TYR A 90 -4.35 16.02 13.24
CA TYR A 90 -5.08 17.17 12.72
C TYR A 90 -4.24 18.45 12.72
N ASP A 91 -3.55 18.76 13.82
CA ASP A 91 -2.70 19.95 13.94
C ASP A 91 -1.54 19.91 12.92
N LEU A 92 -0.90 18.75 12.70
CA LEU A 92 0.14 18.59 11.68
C LEU A 92 -0.41 18.73 10.26
N GLN A 93 -1.57 18.15 9.96
CA GLN A 93 -2.23 18.32 8.66
C GLN A 93 -2.61 19.80 8.43
N ARG A 94 -3.09 20.48 9.44
CA ARG A 94 -3.43 21.90 9.37
C ARG A 94 -2.22 22.75 9.02
N LEU A 95 -1.06 22.49 9.63
CA LEU A 95 0.20 23.16 9.27
C LEU A 95 0.50 22.97 7.77
N ALA A 96 0.37 21.75 7.25
CA ALA A 96 0.66 21.46 5.85
C ALA A 96 -0.26 22.22 4.88
N VAL A 97 -1.57 22.28 5.15
CA VAL A 97 -2.54 22.87 4.21
C VAL A 97 -2.76 24.37 4.41
N GLU A 98 -2.46 24.94 5.58
CA GLU A 98 -2.69 26.35 5.86
C GLU A 98 -1.40 27.18 5.86
N GLU A 99 -0.29 26.63 6.38
CA GLU A 99 0.95 27.39 6.62
C GLU A 99 2.03 27.18 5.55
N THR A 100 1.88 26.21 4.62
CA THR A 100 2.86 25.97 3.55
C THR A 100 2.43 26.64 2.24
N GLN A 101 3.38 26.79 1.31
CA GLN A 101 3.12 27.40 -0.01
C GLN A 101 2.35 26.43 -0.93
N LEU A 102 2.72 25.16 -0.93
CA LEU A 102 2.15 24.16 -1.83
C LEU A 102 0.81 23.59 -1.35
N LYS A 103 0.53 23.68 -0.05
CA LYS A 103 -0.72 23.21 0.60
C LYS A 103 -1.03 21.75 0.32
N ILE A 104 0.00 20.92 0.22
CA ILE A 104 -0.15 19.48 -0.04
C ILE A 104 -0.44 18.78 1.29
N PRO A 105 -1.56 18.03 1.40
CA PRO A 105 -1.83 17.22 2.59
C PRO A 105 -0.79 16.11 2.74
N LEU A 106 -0.48 15.76 3.99
CA LEU A 106 0.52 14.75 4.31
C LEU A 106 -0.09 13.34 4.34
N ILE A 107 0.68 12.35 3.93
CA ILE A 107 0.33 10.94 4.12
C ILE A 107 0.70 10.53 5.55
N VAL A 108 -0.25 9.95 6.29
CA VAL A 108 -0.04 9.52 7.69
C VAL A 108 -0.05 8.00 7.75
N GLY A 109 1.11 7.42 8.11
CA GLY A 109 1.32 5.98 8.16
C GLY A 109 1.46 5.41 9.57
N ALA A 110 1.10 4.12 9.73
CA ALA A 110 1.37 3.35 10.94
C ALA A 110 1.44 1.84 10.63
N ASP A 111 2.12 1.08 11.53
CA ASP A 111 2.10 -0.38 11.50
C ASP A 111 0.82 -0.89 12.18
N VAL A 112 -0.27 -0.96 11.43
CA VAL A 112 -1.55 -1.52 11.88
C VAL A 112 -1.60 -2.99 11.46
N ILE A 113 -0.90 -3.87 12.18
CA ILE A 113 -0.64 -5.26 11.74
C ILE A 113 -1.72 -6.23 12.23
N HIS A 114 -2.12 -6.11 13.50
CA HIS A 114 -3.14 -6.98 14.10
C HIS A 114 -4.07 -6.21 15.05
N GLY A 115 -4.57 -5.10 14.58
CA GLY A 115 -5.43 -4.17 15.30
C GLY A 115 -4.81 -2.79 15.45
N TYR A 116 -5.64 -1.84 15.89
CA TYR A 116 -5.21 -0.48 16.22
C TYR A 116 -5.56 -0.13 17.67
N GLU A 117 -6.83 0.09 18.00
CA GLU A 117 -7.33 0.16 19.38
C GLU A 117 -7.76 -1.22 19.87
N THR A 118 -8.50 -1.96 19.05
CA THR A 118 -8.84 -3.36 19.30
C THR A 118 -7.65 -4.25 18.95
N ILE A 119 -7.13 -4.99 19.90
CA ILE A 119 -6.02 -5.93 19.71
C ILE A 119 -6.55 -7.28 19.30
N PHE A 120 -6.15 -7.75 18.13
CA PHE A 120 -6.43 -9.09 17.60
C PHE A 120 -5.22 -10.02 17.79
N PRO A 121 -5.38 -11.33 17.59
CA PRO A 121 -4.25 -12.24 17.57
C PRO A 121 -3.21 -11.84 16.54
N ILE A 122 -1.93 -12.15 16.78
CA ILE A 122 -0.85 -11.89 15.82
C ILE A 122 -1.11 -12.60 14.49
N PRO A 123 -0.57 -12.11 13.36
CA PRO A 123 -0.83 -12.69 12.03
C PRO A 123 -0.54 -14.19 11.93
N LEU A 124 0.52 -14.68 12.58
CA LEU A 124 0.82 -16.10 12.64
C LEU A 124 -0.28 -16.90 13.32
N ALA A 125 -0.85 -16.40 14.42
CA ALA A 125 -1.96 -17.06 15.11
C ALA A 125 -3.27 -16.97 14.30
N LEU A 126 -3.52 -15.85 13.64
CA LEU A 126 -4.66 -15.69 12.72
C LEU A 126 -4.59 -16.69 11.55
N SER A 127 -3.39 -16.93 11.02
CA SER A 127 -3.20 -17.90 9.92
C SER A 127 -3.58 -19.32 10.31
N CYS A 128 -3.42 -19.69 11.60
CA CYS A 128 -3.83 -21.00 12.13
C CYS A 128 -5.35 -21.23 12.11
N SER A 129 -6.15 -20.17 11.99
CA SER A 129 -7.60 -20.31 11.86
C SER A 129 -8.05 -20.81 10.49
N TRP A 130 -7.26 -20.60 9.44
CA TRP A 130 -7.59 -20.84 8.03
C TRP A 130 -8.85 -20.07 7.55
N ASP A 131 -9.31 -19.10 8.35
CA ASP A 131 -10.51 -18.30 8.08
C ASP A 131 -10.13 -16.94 7.48
N THR A 132 -10.15 -16.89 6.15
CA THR A 132 -9.82 -15.67 5.40
C THR A 132 -10.86 -14.57 5.62
N LEU A 133 -12.10 -14.91 5.94
CA LEU A 133 -13.15 -13.93 6.20
C LEU A 133 -12.94 -13.26 7.57
N ALA A 134 -12.58 -14.02 8.60
CA ALA A 134 -12.23 -13.48 9.90
C ALA A 134 -11.03 -12.52 9.80
N VAL A 135 -10.00 -12.88 9.02
CA VAL A 135 -8.83 -12.01 8.79
C VAL A 135 -9.23 -10.73 8.05
N GLN A 136 -10.08 -10.83 7.03
CA GLN A 136 -10.59 -9.64 6.32
C GLN A 136 -11.39 -8.73 7.24
N GLN A 137 -12.24 -9.29 8.11
CA GLN A 137 -13.02 -8.52 9.09
C GLN A 137 -12.11 -7.84 10.13
N MET A 138 -11.10 -8.53 10.63
CA MET A 138 -10.09 -7.96 11.51
C MET A 138 -9.41 -6.74 10.87
N ALA A 139 -8.93 -6.89 9.62
CA ALA A 139 -8.30 -5.81 8.88
C ALA A 139 -9.28 -4.63 8.63
N ARG A 140 -10.56 -4.92 8.41
CA ARG A 140 -11.61 -3.89 8.25
C ARG A 140 -11.82 -3.10 9.54
N ILE A 141 -11.94 -3.77 10.69
CA ILE A 141 -12.10 -3.12 11.99
C ILE A 141 -10.87 -2.25 12.29
N SER A 142 -9.68 -2.80 12.06
CA SER A 142 -8.42 -2.07 12.25
C SER A 142 -8.34 -0.81 11.39
N ALA A 143 -8.82 -0.87 10.13
CA ALA A 143 -8.88 0.29 9.24
C ALA A 143 -9.85 1.36 9.73
N ILE A 144 -11.03 0.97 10.20
CA ILE A 144 -12.03 1.89 10.77
C ILE A 144 -11.44 2.65 11.97
N GLU A 145 -10.79 1.94 12.89
CA GLU A 145 -10.19 2.54 14.08
C GLU A 145 -9.01 3.46 13.72
N ALA A 146 -8.11 3.00 12.86
CA ALA A 146 -6.94 3.78 12.44
C ALA A 146 -7.34 5.04 11.66
N SER A 147 -8.30 4.94 10.75
CA SER A 147 -8.80 6.09 9.98
C SER A 147 -9.49 7.13 10.86
N ALA A 148 -10.20 6.68 11.91
CA ALA A 148 -10.81 7.59 12.90
C ALA A 148 -9.76 8.43 13.64
N ASP A 149 -8.54 7.94 13.78
CA ASP A 149 -7.42 8.67 14.37
C ASP A 149 -6.64 9.53 13.33
N GLY A 150 -7.00 9.41 12.05
CA GLY A 150 -6.41 10.18 10.95
C GLY A 150 -5.28 9.44 10.21
N ILE A 151 -5.07 8.15 10.49
CA ILE A 151 -4.12 7.31 9.75
C ILE A 151 -4.76 6.90 8.43
N CYS A 152 -4.06 7.10 7.32
CA CYS A 152 -4.54 6.79 5.97
C CYS A 152 -3.72 5.71 5.26
N TRP A 153 -2.63 5.24 5.87
CA TRP A 153 -1.72 4.25 5.29
C TRP A 153 -1.24 3.26 6.36
N THR A 154 -1.40 1.95 6.10
CA THR A 154 -0.85 0.91 6.98
C THR A 154 0.29 0.17 6.30
N PHE A 155 1.34 -0.18 7.08
CA PHE A 155 2.45 -1.01 6.62
C PHE A 155 2.14 -2.52 6.83
N SER A 156 1.00 -2.94 6.27
CA SER A 156 0.45 -4.30 6.33
C SER A 156 -0.28 -4.65 5.03
N PRO A 157 -0.29 -5.93 4.60
CA PRO A 157 0.21 -7.13 5.26
C PRO A 157 1.72 -7.37 5.06
N MET A 158 2.34 -8.06 6.05
CA MET A 158 3.61 -8.71 5.85
C MET A 158 3.37 -10.10 5.25
N VAL A 159 3.90 -10.35 4.07
CA VAL A 159 3.66 -11.57 3.29
C VAL A 159 4.92 -12.41 3.08
N ASP A 160 5.94 -12.14 3.86
CA ASP A 160 7.20 -12.87 3.80
C ASP A 160 7.00 -14.32 4.22
N ILE A 161 7.22 -15.25 3.29
CA ILE A 161 7.21 -16.69 3.58
C ILE A 161 8.40 -17.00 4.48
N CYS A 162 8.13 -17.57 5.65
CA CYS A 162 9.15 -17.95 6.62
C CYS A 162 9.09 -19.44 6.92
N ARG A 163 10.23 -20.13 6.73
CA ARG A 163 10.40 -21.56 7.05
C ARG A 163 11.33 -21.83 8.23
N ASP A 164 12.05 -20.82 8.66
CA ASP A 164 12.94 -20.91 9.80
C ASP A 164 12.34 -20.22 11.03
N ALA A 165 11.87 -21.00 11.98
CA ALA A 165 11.23 -20.50 13.20
C ALA A 165 12.14 -19.65 14.10
N ARG A 166 13.45 -19.59 13.81
CA ARG A 166 14.41 -18.74 14.53
C ARG A 166 14.36 -17.28 14.09
N TRP A 167 13.77 -17.00 12.94
CA TRP A 167 13.64 -15.62 12.47
C TRP A 167 12.73 -14.80 13.39
N GLY A 168 13.24 -13.67 13.90
CA GLY A 168 12.58 -12.87 14.93
C GLY A 168 11.25 -12.24 14.52
N ARG A 169 10.97 -12.14 13.19
CA ARG A 169 9.75 -11.53 12.67
C ARG A 169 8.70 -12.54 12.18
N ILE A 170 8.88 -13.82 12.47
CA ILE A 170 7.93 -14.86 12.06
C ILE A 170 6.50 -14.59 12.55
N ALA A 171 6.35 -13.93 13.71
CA ALA A 171 5.06 -13.59 14.32
C ALA A 171 4.20 -12.61 13.46
N GLU A 172 4.84 -11.81 12.60
CA GLU A 172 4.16 -10.80 11.78
C GLU A 172 3.60 -11.37 10.48
N GLY A 173 4.01 -12.56 10.07
CA GLY A 173 3.63 -13.19 8.80
C GLY A 173 2.61 -14.31 8.97
N SER A 174 2.23 -14.91 7.84
CA SER A 174 1.23 -15.98 7.75
C SER A 174 1.85 -17.39 7.70
N GLY A 175 3.15 -17.52 8.04
CA GLY A 175 3.84 -18.81 8.09
C GLY A 175 4.55 -19.18 6.79
N GLU A 176 4.63 -20.51 6.53
CA GLU A 176 5.48 -21.05 5.47
C GLU A 176 4.75 -21.44 4.17
N ASP A 177 3.42 -21.50 4.20
CA ASP A 177 2.63 -21.94 3.05
C ASP A 177 2.32 -20.80 2.09
N PRO A 178 2.80 -20.85 0.81
CA PRO A 178 2.58 -19.78 -0.16
C PRO A 178 1.12 -19.64 -0.58
N TYR A 179 0.34 -20.72 -0.57
CA TYR A 179 -1.07 -20.68 -0.96
C TYR A 179 -1.93 -20.01 0.12
N LEU A 180 -1.80 -20.45 1.37
CA LEU A 180 -2.48 -19.82 2.50
C LEU A 180 -2.05 -18.35 2.63
N GLY A 181 -0.74 -18.07 2.56
CA GLY A 181 -0.21 -16.70 2.59
C GLY A 181 -0.80 -15.83 1.49
N SER A 182 -1.01 -16.38 0.28
CA SER A 182 -1.65 -15.65 -0.82
C SER A 182 -3.13 -15.33 -0.56
N LEU A 183 -3.88 -16.27 0.03
CA LEU A 183 -5.28 -16.04 0.39
C LEU A 183 -5.42 -14.98 1.48
N LEU A 184 -4.56 -15.06 2.50
CA LEU A 184 -4.56 -14.10 3.61
C LEU A 184 -4.09 -12.72 3.15
N ALA A 185 -3.10 -12.61 2.26
CA ALA A 185 -2.69 -11.35 1.67
C ALA A 185 -3.87 -10.62 0.99
N LYS A 186 -4.68 -11.34 0.19
CA LYS A 186 -5.90 -10.79 -0.42
C LYS A 186 -6.92 -10.35 0.64
N ALA A 187 -7.08 -11.12 1.71
CA ALA A 187 -8.01 -10.80 2.80
C ALA A 187 -7.61 -9.52 3.52
N TYR A 188 -6.34 -9.37 3.88
CA TYR A 188 -5.81 -8.15 4.49
C TYR A 188 -6.01 -6.92 3.60
N VAL A 189 -5.59 -6.98 2.33
CA VAL A 189 -5.73 -5.85 1.39
C VAL A 189 -7.19 -5.41 1.26
N ARG A 190 -8.11 -6.36 1.04
CA ARG A 190 -9.53 -6.07 0.94
C ARG A 190 -10.13 -5.52 2.23
N GLY A 191 -9.66 -6.00 3.38
CA GLY A 191 -10.09 -5.51 4.67
C GLY A 191 -9.67 -4.05 4.91
N TYR A 192 -8.41 -3.72 4.71
CA TYR A 192 -7.91 -2.36 4.89
C TYR A 192 -8.47 -1.37 3.87
N GLN A 193 -8.45 -1.73 2.58
CA GLN A 193 -8.83 -0.82 1.50
C GLN A 193 -10.32 -0.82 1.16
N GLY A 194 -11.10 -1.72 1.79
CA GLY A 194 -12.55 -1.76 1.66
C GLY A 194 -13.02 -1.79 0.21
N ASN A 195 -13.77 -0.80 -0.19
CA ASN A 195 -14.36 -0.70 -1.52
C ASN A 195 -13.56 0.27 -2.44
N ASN A 196 -12.31 -0.09 -2.73
CA ASN A 196 -11.41 0.65 -3.62
C ASN A 196 -11.03 2.05 -3.11
N MET A 197 -10.83 2.22 -1.81
CA MET A 197 -10.42 3.49 -1.20
C MET A 197 -11.39 4.67 -1.46
N GLN A 198 -12.68 4.39 -1.56
CA GLN A 198 -13.72 5.41 -1.74
C GLN A 198 -14.37 5.82 -0.40
N GLY A 199 -14.22 5.00 0.63
CA GLY A 199 -14.74 5.25 1.97
C GLY A 199 -13.79 6.10 2.81
N ARG A 200 -14.35 6.82 3.79
CA ARG A 200 -13.56 7.62 4.74
C ARG A 200 -12.89 6.79 5.82
N ASP A 201 -13.33 5.56 5.98
CA ASP A 201 -12.88 4.59 6.97
C ASP A 201 -11.97 3.52 6.34
N GLU A 202 -11.49 3.74 5.13
CA GLU A 202 -10.58 2.90 4.37
C GLU A 202 -9.16 3.48 4.42
N ILE A 203 -8.15 2.60 4.55
CA ILE A 203 -6.75 3.00 4.60
C ILE A 203 -5.94 2.26 3.55
N LEU A 204 -4.94 2.92 2.99
CA LEU A 204 -4.03 2.34 2.01
C LEU A 204 -3.25 1.18 2.63
N SER A 205 -3.24 0.04 1.96
CA SER A 205 -2.48 -1.15 2.35
C SER A 205 -1.09 -1.13 1.71
N CYS A 206 -0.10 -1.68 2.42
CA CYS A 206 1.27 -1.81 1.94
C CYS A 206 1.77 -3.23 2.13
N VAL A 207 1.92 -3.95 1.03
CA VAL A 207 2.52 -5.30 1.10
C VAL A 207 4.02 -5.20 1.33
N LYS A 208 4.54 -5.95 2.30
CA LYS A 208 5.95 -5.91 2.70
C LYS A 208 6.49 -7.32 3.02
N HIS A 209 7.80 -7.52 2.96
CA HIS A 209 8.88 -6.62 2.51
C HIS A 209 9.44 -7.17 1.19
N PHE A 210 9.25 -6.52 0.09
CA PHE A 210 9.68 -7.03 -1.22
C PHE A 210 11.20 -6.91 -1.39
N ALA A 211 11.96 -8.06 -1.39
CA ALA A 211 11.41 -9.39 -1.26
C ALA A 211 12.37 -10.34 -0.51
N LEU A 212 11.89 -11.54 -0.18
CA LEU A 212 12.67 -12.66 0.36
C LEU A 212 13.15 -12.53 1.81
N TYR A 213 12.63 -11.56 2.55
CA TYR A 213 13.09 -11.26 3.91
C TYR A 213 12.93 -12.43 4.90
N GLY A 214 11.86 -13.21 4.77
CA GLY A 214 11.63 -14.41 5.59
C GLY A 214 12.50 -15.62 5.20
N ALA A 215 13.34 -15.50 4.17
CA ALA A 215 14.21 -16.56 3.67
C ALA A 215 15.68 -16.40 4.08
N SER A 216 15.97 -15.46 4.97
CA SER A 216 17.34 -15.19 5.43
C SER A 216 18.01 -16.43 6.01
N GLU A 217 19.28 -16.65 5.65
CA GLU A 217 20.04 -17.83 6.07
C GLU A 217 20.15 -17.95 7.58
N ALA A 218 19.93 -19.17 8.07
CA ALA A 218 19.95 -19.54 9.48
C ALA A 218 18.94 -18.78 10.35
N GLY A 219 17.89 -18.18 9.75
CA GLY A 219 16.91 -17.37 10.45
C GLY A 219 17.47 -16.08 11.03
N LYS A 220 18.65 -15.66 10.61
CA LYS A 220 19.27 -14.42 11.10
C LYS A 220 18.70 -13.23 10.34
N ASP A 221 18.21 -12.27 11.09
CA ASP A 221 17.61 -11.06 10.53
C ASP A 221 18.61 -10.30 9.65
N TYR A 222 18.15 -9.82 8.48
CA TYR A 222 18.96 -9.15 7.44
C TYR A 222 20.14 -9.95 6.90
N ASN A 223 20.19 -11.28 7.11
CA ASN A 223 21.25 -12.10 6.54
C ASN A 223 21.02 -12.35 5.05
N THR A 224 22.02 -12.90 4.39
CA THR A 224 21.97 -13.26 2.97
C THR A 224 20.83 -14.21 2.65
N VAL A 225 20.39 -14.16 1.41
CA VAL A 225 19.40 -15.09 0.84
C VAL A 225 20.00 -15.70 -0.42
N ASP A 226 19.97 -17.02 -0.50
CA ASP A 226 20.35 -17.76 -1.71
C ASP A 226 19.25 -18.75 -2.10
N MET A 227 18.69 -18.60 -3.29
CA MET A 227 17.70 -19.52 -3.83
C MET A 227 17.62 -19.44 -5.36
N SER A 228 17.12 -20.53 -5.97
CA SER A 228 16.86 -20.52 -7.40
C SER A 228 15.69 -19.59 -7.77
N HIS A 229 15.74 -18.99 -8.95
CA HIS A 229 14.64 -18.19 -9.48
C HIS A 229 13.32 -18.96 -9.51
N LEU A 230 13.36 -20.26 -9.85
CA LEU A 230 12.17 -21.10 -9.86
C LEU A 230 11.46 -21.12 -8.49
N ARG A 231 12.23 -21.30 -7.43
CA ARG A 231 11.69 -21.30 -6.06
C ARG A 231 11.18 -19.92 -5.66
N MET A 232 11.93 -18.88 -6.00
CA MET A 232 11.55 -17.50 -5.74
C MET A 232 10.19 -17.16 -6.35
N TYR A 233 9.97 -17.47 -7.63
CA TYR A 233 8.71 -17.18 -8.32
C TYR A 233 7.53 -18.04 -7.84
N ASN A 234 7.75 -19.33 -7.59
CA ASN A 234 6.67 -20.25 -7.25
C ASN A 234 6.23 -20.14 -5.78
N GLU A 235 7.14 -19.78 -4.89
CA GLU A 235 6.89 -19.80 -3.44
C GLU A 235 6.85 -18.40 -2.85
N TYR A 236 7.95 -17.66 -2.99
CA TYR A 236 8.12 -16.40 -2.25
C TYR A 236 7.39 -15.21 -2.88
N PHE A 237 7.24 -15.18 -4.20
CA PHE A 237 6.52 -14.09 -4.87
C PHE A 237 5.01 -14.33 -4.97
N ALA A 238 4.52 -15.54 -4.71
CA ALA A 238 3.10 -15.86 -4.82
C ALA A 238 2.21 -14.95 -3.95
N PRO A 239 2.51 -14.71 -2.64
CA PRO A 239 1.70 -13.79 -1.82
C PRO A 239 1.77 -12.33 -2.25
N TYR A 240 2.91 -11.84 -2.75
CA TYR A 240 3.03 -10.49 -3.31
C TYR A 240 2.16 -10.32 -4.55
N ARG A 241 2.22 -11.28 -5.47
CA ARG A 241 1.36 -11.30 -6.64
C ARG A 241 -0.12 -11.30 -6.24
N ALA A 242 -0.49 -12.08 -5.26
CA ALA A 242 -1.86 -12.13 -4.74
C ALA A 242 -2.32 -10.78 -4.16
N ALA A 243 -1.44 -10.07 -3.43
CA ALA A 243 -1.72 -8.72 -2.93
C ALA A 243 -1.92 -7.71 -4.08
N VAL A 244 -1.07 -7.77 -5.11
CA VAL A 244 -1.19 -6.92 -6.31
C VAL A 244 -2.50 -7.20 -7.06
N GLU A 245 -2.86 -8.47 -7.25
CA GLU A 245 -4.14 -8.87 -7.84
C GLU A 245 -5.35 -8.42 -7.01
N ALA A 246 -5.19 -8.24 -5.70
CA ALA A 246 -6.21 -7.68 -4.82
C ALA A 246 -6.26 -6.14 -4.84
N GLY A 247 -5.36 -5.48 -5.57
CA GLY A 247 -5.31 -4.04 -5.73
C GLY A 247 -4.58 -3.32 -4.61
N VAL A 248 -3.56 -3.94 -3.98
CA VAL A 248 -2.76 -3.28 -2.94
C VAL A 248 -2.20 -1.94 -3.44
N GLY A 249 -2.35 -0.89 -2.63
CA GLY A 249 -2.01 0.47 -3.06
C GLY A 249 -0.52 0.80 -3.00
N SER A 250 0.28 0.04 -2.22
CA SER A 250 1.71 0.28 -2.10
C SER A 250 2.50 -0.99 -1.79
N VAL A 251 3.79 -0.94 -2.06
CA VAL A 251 4.75 -2.03 -1.81
C VAL A 251 5.95 -1.44 -1.07
N MET A 252 6.32 -2.04 0.05
CA MET A 252 7.55 -1.69 0.75
C MET A 252 8.69 -2.56 0.27
N SER A 253 9.69 -1.93 -0.37
CA SER A 253 10.92 -2.62 -0.74
C SER A 253 11.80 -2.87 0.48
N LEU A 254 12.49 -3.99 0.49
CA LEU A 254 13.43 -4.35 1.53
C LEU A 254 14.86 -4.06 1.08
N SER A 255 15.66 -3.49 1.97
CA SER A 255 17.09 -3.36 1.79
C SER A 255 17.79 -4.57 2.43
N LEU A 256 17.96 -5.66 1.68
CA LEU A 256 18.93 -6.71 2.00
C LEU A 256 20.27 -6.37 1.37
N ILE A 257 21.38 -6.66 2.08
CA ILE A 257 22.75 -6.25 1.69
C ILE A 257 23.14 -6.62 0.24
N HIS A 258 22.49 -7.62 -0.36
CA HIS A 258 22.80 -8.08 -1.72
C HIS A 258 21.70 -7.88 -2.77
N ILE A 259 20.55 -7.31 -2.40
CA ILE A 259 19.43 -7.09 -3.34
C ILE A 259 19.21 -5.61 -3.66
N SER A 260 19.60 -4.71 -2.77
CA SER A 260 19.34 -3.28 -2.89
C SER A 260 20.57 -2.44 -3.21
N GLU A 261 21.76 -3.03 -3.27
CA GLU A 261 22.94 -2.31 -3.73
C GLU A 261 23.06 -2.41 -5.25
N PRO A 262 23.13 -1.28 -5.98
CA PRO A 262 23.46 -1.31 -7.40
C PRO A 262 24.90 -1.82 -7.55
N THR A 263 25.03 -2.97 -8.20
CA THR A 263 26.32 -3.48 -8.66
C THR A 263 26.87 -2.63 -9.78
#